data_5f67f825a2b412bbba2d7b8133c7fb93
#
_entry.id   5f67f825a2b412bbba2d7b8133c7fb93
#
_cell.length_a   1.000
_cell.length_b   1.000
_cell.length_c   1.000
_cell.angle_alpha   90.00
_cell.angle_beta   90.00
_cell.angle_gamma   90.00
#
_symmetry.space_group_name_H-M   'P 1'
#
loop_
_entity.id
_entity.type
_entity.pdbx_description
1 polymer ?
#
loop_
_entity_poly.entity_id
_entity_poly.type
_entity_poly.pdbx_seq_one_letter_code
_entity_poly.pdbx_strand_id
1 'polypeptide(L)'
;MKTTESKSIKIIIADDHPLFRRGLKHALEETNDIEVIGESSNGDELLSLIKDCMPDIILLDIAMPGKSGLDLLKQLKSEHPKLPILILSVYPEEQYAVRFLKAGASGYLTKESAAEKLAEAIRKIAGGGKYASTAVIEKLAFDFSNSDKPPHETLSDREYQVFGMISIGKSLTEIGAELSLSVKTISTHRTRILEKMKMKKNAELIRYAITRNLL
;
A
#
# COMPACT_ATOMS: atom_id res chain seq x y z
N MET A 1 15.13 -41.69 5.54
CA MET A 1 14.09 -40.67 5.31
C MET A 1 14.80 -39.36 5.15
N LYS A 2 14.81 -38.78 3.94
CA LYS A 2 15.35 -37.42 3.71
C LYS A 2 14.27 -36.44 4.24
N THR A 3 14.55 -35.79 5.36
CA THR A 3 13.83 -34.61 5.80
C THR A 3 14.04 -33.55 4.70
N THR A 4 13.04 -33.32 3.88
CA THR A 4 12.94 -32.14 3.04
C THR A 4 12.90 -30.95 4.00
N GLU A 5 14.03 -30.26 4.17
CA GLU A 5 14.02 -28.94 4.79
C GLU A 5 13.04 -28.09 3.98
N SER A 6 11.90 -27.81 4.56
CA SER A 6 10.91 -26.89 4.01
C SER A 6 11.60 -25.51 3.97
N LYS A 7 11.93 -25.04 2.76
CA LYS A 7 12.57 -23.75 2.55
C LYS A 7 11.67 -22.67 3.14
N SER A 8 12.13 -21.99 4.20
CA SER A 8 11.37 -20.87 4.80
C SER A 8 11.17 -19.75 3.78
N ILE A 9 10.00 -19.12 3.82
CA ILE A 9 9.69 -17.93 3.00
C ILE A 9 10.37 -16.74 3.66
N LYS A 10 11.35 -16.15 2.99
CA LYS A 10 12.12 -15.01 3.48
C LYS A 10 11.40 -13.71 3.17
N ILE A 11 11.15 -12.92 4.21
CA ILE A 11 10.45 -11.65 4.06
C ILE A 11 11.23 -10.46 4.62
N ILE A 12 11.01 -9.28 4.04
CA ILE A 12 11.40 -7.99 4.60
C ILE A 12 10.14 -7.23 4.98
N ILE A 13 10.16 -6.59 6.17
CA ILE A 13 9.08 -5.71 6.65
C ILE A 13 9.54 -4.26 6.54
N ALA A 14 8.83 -3.46 5.74
CA ALA A 14 9.03 -2.03 5.60
C ALA A 14 7.82 -1.29 6.18
N ASP A 15 7.99 -0.68 7.36
CA ASP A 15 6.95 0.04 8.09
C ASP A 15 7.62 1.03 9.06
N ASP A 16 7.16 2.27 9.16
CA ASP A 16 7.75 3.28 10.05
C ASP A 16 7.26 3.20 11.50
N HIS A 17 6.29 2.32 11.80
CA HIS A 17 5.74 2.11 13.15
C HIS A 17 6.46 0.97 13.88
N PRO A 18 7.38 1.24 14.83
CA PRO A 18 8.20 0.19 15.45
C PRO A 18 7.38 -0.87 16.21
N LEU A 19 6.29 -0.46 16.86
CA LEU A 19 5.43 -1.39 17.61
C LEU A 19 4.69 -2.34 16.68
N PHE A 20 4.22 -1.84 15.54
CA PHE A 20 3.53 -2.65 14.54
C PHE A 20 4.50 -3.66 13.91
N ARG A 21 5.72 -3.24 13.52
CA ARG A 21 6.75 -4.16 13.02
C ARG A 21 7.06 -5.28 14.01
N ARG A 22 7.26 -4.95 15.30
CA ARG A 22 7.48 -5.96 16.35
C ARG A 22 6.31 -6.94 16.48
N GLY A 23 5.08 -6.43 16.42
CA GLY A 23 3.87 -7.26 16.46
C GLY A 23 3.80 -8.24 15.28
N LEU A 24 4.07 -7.75 14.05
CA LEU A 24 4.12 -8.60 12.86
C LEU A 24 5.21 -9.67 12.98
N LYS A 25 6.42 -9.28 13.41
CA LYS A 25 7.52 -10.21 13.59
C LYS A 25 7.17 -11.31 14.59
N HIS A 26 6.62 -10.94 15.74
CA HIS A 26 6.20 -11.91 16.75
C HIS A 26 5.12 -12.87 16.22
N ALA A 27 4.10 -12.35 15.53
CA ALA A 27 3.07 -13.18 14.93
C ALA A 27 3.61 -14.15 13.86
N LEU A 28 4.67 -13.76 13.15
CA LEU A 28 5.31 -14.59 12.14
C LEU A 28 6.33 -15.58 12.74
N GLU A 29 6.97 -15.28 13.86
CA GLU A 29 7.84 -16.20 14.60
C GLU A 29 7.09 -17.45 15.12
N GLU A 30 5.77 -17.34 15.32
CA GLU A 30 4.92 -18.50 15.64
C GLU A 30 4.73 -19.46 14.45
N THR A 31 5.10 -19.02 13.25
CA THR A 31 5.06 -19.86 12.04
C THR A 31 6.43 -20.47 11.77
N ASN A 32 6.47 -21.76 11.44
CA ASN A 32 7.73 -22.46 11.19
C ASN A 32 8.25 -22.31 9.74
N ASP A 33 7.49 -21.64 8.87
CA ASP A 33 7.71 -21.59 7.43
C ASP A 33 7.95 -20.17 6.89
N ILE A 34 7.94 -19.15 7.76
CA ILE A 34 8.17 -17.75 7.38
C ILE A 34 9.30 -17.16 8.24
N GLU A 35 10.26 -16.51 7.60
CA GLU A 35 11.43 -15.91 8.25
C GLU A 35 11.54 -14.42 7.91
N VAL A 36 11.59 -13.55 8.93
CA VAL A 36 11.86 -12.14 8.76
C VAL A 36 13.36 -11.92 8.67
N ILE A 37 13.89 -11.69 7.46
CA ILE A 37 15.32 -11.51 7.20
C ILE A 37 15.77 -10.06 7.29
N GLY A 38 14.85 -9.10 7.37
CA GLY A 38 15.17 -7.68 7.47
C GLY A 38 13.98 -6.81 7.80
N GLU A 39 14.28 -5.63 8.34
CA GLU A 39 13.32 -4.59 8.71
C GLU A 39 13.83 -3.24 8.21
N SER A 40 12.92 -2.38 7.74
CA SER A 40 13.23 -0.99 7.37
C SER A 40 12.13 -0.05 7.86
N SER A 41 12.49 1.21 8.12
CA SER A 41 11.59 2.25 8.58
C SER A 41 11.22 3.27 7.49
N ASN A 42 11.85 3.18 6.33
CA ASN A 42 11.63 4.06 5.19
C ASN A 42 12.05 3.40 3.87
N GLY A 43 11.68 4.06 2.76
CA GLY A 43 11.94 3.52 1.42
C GLY A 43 13.41 3.40 1.05
N ASP A 44 14.28 4.33 1.50
CA ASP A 44 15.69 4.31 1.14
C ASP A 44 16.44 3.19 1.87
N GLU A 45 16.12 2.94 3.14
CA GLU A 45 16.60 1.77 3.89
C GLU A 45 16.15 0.46 3.22
N LEU A 46 14.87 0.37 2.80
CA LEU A 46 14.36 -0.81 2.09
C LEU A 46 15.15 -1.08 0.81
N LEU A 47 15.35 -0.05 -0.03
CA LEU A 47 16.10 -0.19 -1.28
C LEU A 47 17.56 -0.60 -1.07
N SER A 48 18.18 -0.15 0.03
CA SER A 48 19.52 -0.59 0.41
C SER A 48 19.53 -2.05 0.85
N LEU A 49 18.60 -2.41 1.73
CA LEU A 49 18.51 -3.75 2.30
C LEU A 49 18.27 -4.85 1.24
N ILE A 50 17.47 -4.57 0.22
CA ILE A 50 17.20 -5.51 -0.88
C ILE A 50 18.47 -5.84 -1.68
N LYS A 51 19.45 -4.92 -1.77
CA LYS A 51 20.73 -5.18 -2.45
C LYS A 51 21.59 -6.18 -1.69
N ASP A 52 21.49 -6.18 -0.37
CA ASP A 52 22.30 -7.04 0.50
C ASP A 52 21.64 -8.42 0.71
N CYS A 53 20.30 -8.46 0.79
CA CYS A 53 19.57 -9.70 0.99
C CYS A 53 18.28 -9.69 0.16
N MET A 54 18.17 -10.64 -0.77
CA MET A 54 16.98 -10.78 -1.62
C MET A 54 15.89 -11.56 -0.87
N PRO A 55 14.75 -10.92 -0.53
CA PRO A 55 13.60 -11.59 0.06
C PRO A 55 12.77 -12.34 -1.00
N ASP A 56 11.98 -13.28 -0.54
CA ASP A 56 10.93 -13.91 -1.36
C ASP A 56 9.69 -12.99 -1.47
N ILE A 57 9.42 -12.17 -0.43
CA ILE A 57 8.29 -11.21 -0.39
C ILE A 57 8.70 -9.96 0.41
N ILE A 58 8.20 -8.81 0.00
CA ILE A 58 8.24 -7.57 0.79
C ILE A 58 6.85 -7.28 1.36
N LEU A 59 6.78 -7.01 2.66
CA LEU A 59 5.63 -6.37 3.31
C LEU A 59 5.89 -4.86 3.31
N LEU A 60 5.07 -4.08 2.62
CA LEU A 60 5.29 -2.66 2.38
C LEU A 60 4.17 -1.81 2.96
N ASP A 61 4.46 -1.02 3.99
CA ASP A 61 3.59 0.08 4.39
C ASP A 61 3.64 1.22 3.37
N ILE A 62 2.48 1.73 3.01
CA ILE A 62 2.35 2.83 2.05
C ILE A 62 2.38 4.22 2.70
N ALA A 63 2.33 4.29 4.03
CA ALA A 63 2.28 5.55 4.78
C ALA A 63 3.65 6.03 5.27
N MET A 64 4.71 5.32 4.98
CA MET A 64 6.08 5.69 5.40
C MET A 64 6.50 7.08 4.92
N PRO A 65 7.34 7.79 5.69
CA PRO A 65 7.85 9.11 5.30
C PRO A 65 8.73 9.05 4.03
N GLY A 66 8.78 10.16 3.29
CA GLY A 66 9.59 10.29 2.08
C GLY A 66 8.80 10.03 0.80
N LYS A 67 9.23 9.08 -0.02
CA LYS A 67 8.53 8.70 -1.25
C LYS A 67 7.12 8.18 -0.96
N SER A 68 6.17 8.46 -1.86
CA SER A 68 4.86 7.83 -1.74
C SER A 68 4.98 6.31 -1.88
N GLY A 69 4.17 5.55 -1.12
CA GLY A 69 4.20 4.09 -1.17
C GLY A 69 3.99 3.53 -2.58
N LEU A 70 3.20 4.21 -3.42
CA LEU A 70 2.97 3.78 -4.80
C LEU A 70 4.18 4.08 -5.71
N ASP A 71 4.88 5.21 -5.52
CA ASP A 71 6.11 5.49 -6.27
C ASP A 71 7.22 4.50 -5.89
N LEU A 72 7.31 4.16 -4.61
CA LEU A 72 8.24 3.14 -4.11
C LEU A 72 7.90 1.76 -4.70
N LEU A 73 6.63 1.37 -4.71
CA LEU A 73 6.17 0.14 -5.37
C LEU A 73 6.56 0.10 -6.85
N LYS A 74 6.30 1.17 -7.61
CA LYS A 74 6.66 1.26 -9.03
C LYS A 74 8.15 1.15 -9.25
N GLN A 75 8.98 1.80 -8.41
CA GLN A 75 10.42 1.68 -8.46
C GLN A 75 10.86 0.24 -8.20
N LEU A 76 10.38 -0.38 -7.12
CA LEU A 76 10.68 -1.77 -6.79
C LEU A 76 10.29 -2.74 -7.92
N LYS A 77 9.12 -2.53 -8.54
CA LYS A 77 8.66 -3.36 -9.68
C LYS A 77 9.44 -3.10 -10.96
N SER A 78 10.00 -1.92 -11.15
CA SER A 78 10.90 -1.61 -12.26
C SER A 78 12.26 -2.30 -12.11
N GLU A 79 12.84 -2.25 -10.89
CA GLU A 79 14.15 -2.83 -10.58
C GLU A 79 14.06 -4.36 -10.36
N HIS A 80 12.97 -4.83 -9.75
CA HIS A 80 12.73 -6.24 -9.40
C HIS A 80 11.32 -6.70 -9.87
N PRO A 81 11.06 -6.90 -11.16
CA PRO A 81 9.71 -7.17 -11.70
C PRO A 81 9.03 -8.40 -11.11
N LYS A 82 9.82 -9.42 -10.76
CA LYS A 82 9.32 -10.70 -10.22
C LYS A 82 9.15 -10.72 -8.71
N LEU A 83 9.73 -9.75 -7.97
CA LEU A 83 9.69 -9.72 -6.52
C LEU A 83 8.26 -9.43 -6.03
N PRO A 84 7.62 -10.35 -5.31
CA PRO A 84 6.28 -10.13 -4.78
C PRO A 84 6.28 -9.04 -3.69
N ILE A 85 5.26 -8.19 -3.71
CA ILE A 85 5.08 -7.11 -2.74
C ILE A 85 3.65 -7.17 -2.22
N LEU A 86 3.50 -7.40 -0.91
CA LEU A 86 2.24 -7.31 -0.18
C LEU A 86 2.15 -5.94 0.49
N ILE A 87 1.13 -5.19 0.13
CA ILE A 87 0.87 -3.88 0.73
C ILE A 87 0.21 -4.07 2.09
N LEU A 88 0.72 -3.34 3.09
CA LEU A 88 0.09 -3.15 4.40
C LEU A 88 -0.32 -1.68 4.54
N SER A 89 -1.55 -1.41 4.99
CA SER A 89 -2.07 -0.04 5.04
C SER A 89 -3.12 0.14 6.12
N VAL A 90 -3.19 1.33 6.68
CA VAL A 90 -4.32 1.77 7.52
C VAL A 90 -5.55 2.17 6.70
N TYR A 91 -5.39 2.35 5.38
CA TYR A 91 -6.48 2.77 4.50
C TYR A 91 -7.32 1.59 4.04
N PRO A 92 -8.64 1.79 3.84
CA PRO A 92 -9.55 0.75 3.39
C PRO A 92 -9.13 0.11 2.06
N GLU A 93 -9.32 -1.20 1.95
CA GLU A 93 -8.95 -1.98 0.77
C GLU A 93 -9.71 -1.52 -0.48
N GLU A 94 -11.00 -1.22 -0.35
CA GLU A 94 -11.89 -0.83 -1.44
C GLU A 94 -11.44 0.45 -2.16
N GLN A 95 -10.70 1.31 -1.46
CA GLN A 95 -10.23 2.59 -1.99
C GLN A 95 -8.87 2.50 -2.66
N TYR A 96 -7.98 1.71 -2.11
CA TYR A 96 -6.56 1.74 -2.48
C TYR A 96 -6.08 0.48 -3.19
N ALA A 97 -6.63 -0.70 -2.86
CA ALA A 97 -6.11 -1.97 -3.35
C ALA A 97 -6.06 -2.06 -4.88
N VAL A 98 -7.12 -1.63 -5.58
CA VAL A 98 -7.17 -1.65 -7.06
C VAL A 98 -5.99 -0.90 -7.67
N ARG A 99 -5.66 0.29 -7.12
CA ARG A 99 -4.57 1.13 -7.62
C ARG A 99 -3.20 0.47 -7.41
N PHE A 100 -2.97 -0.11 -6.23
CA PHE A 100 -1.73 -0.81 -5.93
C PHE A 100 -1.57 -2.11 -6.72
N LEU A 101 -2.64 -2.87 -6.89
CA LEU A 101 -2.64 -4.10 -7.68
C LEU A 101 -2.40 -3.82 -9.18
N LYS A 102 -2.99 -2.74 -9.74
CA LYS A 102 -2.70 -2.25 -11.09
C LYS A 102 -1.23 -1.81 -11.24
N ALA A 103 -0.61 -1.27 -10.18
CA ALA A 103 0.80 -0.89 -10.17
C ALA A 103 1.76 -2.07 -9.96
N GLY A 104 1.25 -3.29 -9.80
CA GLY A 104 2.05 -4.52 -9.74
C GLY A 104 2.19 -5.13 -8.35
N ALA A 105 1.48 -4.64 -7.32
CA ALA A 105 1.43 -5.32 -6.02
C ALA A 105 0.90 -6.75 -6.17
N SER A 106 1.37 -7.64 -5.31
CA SER A 106 0.94 -9.04 -5.25
C SER A 106 -0.26 -9.23 -4.33
N GLY A 107 -0.51 -8.28 -3.44
CA GLY A 107 -1.67 -8.28 -2.56
C GLY A 107 -1.80 -6.98 -1.79
N TYR A 108 -2.91 -6.86 -1.09
CA TYR A 108 -3.22 -5.74 -0.20
C TYR A 108 -3.88 -6.29 1.07
N LEU A 109 -3.45 -5.80 2.23
CA LEU A 109 -4.06 -6.04 3.53
C LEU A 109 -4.16 -4.74 4.31
N THR A 110 -5.26 -4.55 5.03
CA THR A 110 -5.32 -3.49 6.04
C THR A 110 -4.51 -3.92 7.26
N LYS A 111 -3.87 -2.96 7.94
CA LYS A 111 -3.11 -3.24 9.17
C LYS A 111 -3.98 -3.89 10.25
N GLU A 112 -5.28 -3.60 10.27
CA GLU A 112 -6.25 -4.20 11.17
C GLU A 112 -6.42 -5.72 10.90
N SER A 113 -6.53 -6.11 9.63
CA SER A 113 -6.69 -7.53 9.25
C SER A 113 -5.39 -8.30 9.19
N ALA A 114 -4.24 -7.63 9.26
CA ALA A 114 -2.94 -8.27 9.11
C ALA A 114 -2.66 -9.30 10.21
N ALA A 115 -3.04 -9.01 11.46
CA ALA A 115 -2.82 -9.92 12.59
C ALA A 115 -3.36 -11.35 12.35
N GLU A 116 -4.52 -11.45 11.69
CA GLU A 116 -5.19 -12.74 11.44
C GLU A 116 -4.84 -13.37 10.08
N LYS A 117 -4.60 -12.54 9.06
CA LYS A 117 -4.54 -12.97 7.65
C LYS A 117 -3.15 -12.94 7.05
N LEU A 118 -2.15 -12.40 7.76
CA LEU A 118 -0.83 -12.15 7.19
C LEU A 118 -0.13 -13.44 6.72
N ALA A 119 -0.08 -14.47 7.56
CA ALA A 119 0.59 -15.73 7.21
C ALA A 119 -0.07 -16.43 6.01
N GLU A 120 -1.41 -16.40 5.93
CA GLU A 120 -2.16 -16.90 4.78
C GLU A 120 -1.82 -16.14 3.51
N ALA A 121 -1.81 -14.79 3.59
CA ALA A 121 -1.50 -13.93 2.46
C ALA A 121 -0.07 -14.17 1.95
N ILE A 122 0.91 -14.27 2.86
CA ILE A 122 2.31 -14.56 2.52
C ILE A 122 2.41 -15.89 1.78
N ARG A 123 1.82 -16.98 2.32
CA ARG A 123 1.87 -18.31 1.69
C ARG A 123 1.24 -18.31 0.29
N LYS A 124 0.08 -17.67 0.15
CA LYS A 124 -0.61 -17.57 -1.15
C LYS A 124 0.25 -16.83 -2.18
N ILE A 125 0.88 -15.73 -1.77
CA ILE A 125 1.74 -14.91 -2.64
C ILE A 125 3.04 -15.66 -2.97
N ALA A 126 3.66 -16.33 -2.01
CA ALA A 126 4.86 -17.16 -2.24
C ALA A 126 4.58 -18.31 -3.24
N GLY A 127 3.36 -18.85 -3.24
CA GLY A 127 2.89 -19.81 -4.24
C GLY A 127 2.58 -19.19 -5.63
N GLY A 128 2.87 -17.91 -5.85
CA GLY A 128 2.62 -17.22 -7.12
C GLY A 128 1.21 -16.64 -7.28
N GLY A 129 0.37 -16.76 -6.24
CA GLY A 129 -0.99 -16.20 -6.25
C GLY A 129 -1.03 -14.70 -5.97
N LYS A 130 -2.23 -14.13 -6.07
CA LYS A 130 -2.55 -12.76 -5.64
C LYS A 130 -3.42 -12.81 -4.40
N TYR A 131 -3.26 -11.83 -3.49
CA TYR A 131 -4.07 -11.72 -2.29
C TYR A 131 -4.86 -10.40 -2.27
N ALA A 132 -6.16 -10.50 -2.45
CA ALA A 132 -7.12 -9.40 -2.37
C ALA A 132 -8.51 -9.95 -2.07
N SER A 133 -9.41 -9.13 -1.55
CA SER A 133 -10.81 -9.51 -1.34
C SER A 133 -11.53 -9.74 -2.67
N THR A 134 -12.61 -10.51 -2.63
CA THR A 134 -13.45 -10.78 -3.81
C THR A 134 -13.96 -9.49 -4.42
N ALA A 135 -14.39 -8.53 -3.59
CA ALA A 135 -14.87 -7.21 -4.04
C ALA A 135 -13.82 -6.43 -4.85
N VAL A 136 -12.56 -6.48 -4.43
CA VAL A 136 -11.44 -5.84 -5.16
C VAL A 136 -11.16 -6.55 -6.47
N ILE A 137 -11.22 -7.89 -6.50
CA ILE A 137 -11.01 -8.68 -7.72
C ILE A 137 -12.12 -8.37 -8.75
N GLU A 138 -13.37 -8.32 -8.33
CA GLU A 138 -14.51 -7.95 -9.17
C GLU A 138 -14.36 -6.53 -9.73
N LYS A 139 -13.97 -5.57 -8.88
CA LYS A 139 -13.70 -4.19 -9.29
C LYS A 139 -12.57 -4.09 -10.30
N LEU A 140 -11.49 -4.85 -10.12
CA LEU A 140 -10.40 -4.94 -11.09
C LEU A 140 -10.90 -5.47 -12.45
N ALA A 141 -11.69 -6.54 -12.45
CA ALA A 141 -12.24 -7.11 -13.69
C ALA A 141 -13.16 -6.12 -14.42
N PHE A 142 -13.98 -5.38 -13.69
CA PHE A 142 -14.86 -4.35 -14.25
C PHE A 142 -14.09 -3.16 -14.83
N ASP A 143 -13.03 -2.72 -14.15
CA ASP A 143 -12.19 -1.58 -14.57
C ASP A 143 -11.41 -1.87 -15.87
N PHE A 144 -11.07 -3.13 -16.14
CA PHE A 144 -10.44 -3.52 -17.43
C PHE A 144 -11.42 -3.39 -18.62
N SER A 145 -12.72 -3.35 -18.36
CA SER A 145 -13.77 -3.28 -19.40
C SER A 145 -14.17 -1.84 -19.76
N ASN A 146 -13.83 -0.84 -18.94
CA ASN A 146 -14.23 0.55 -19.12
C ASN A 146 -13.04 1.46 -19.47
N SER A 147 -13.11 2.10 -20.65
CA SER A 147 -12.08 3.02 -21.14
C SER A 147 -12.15 4.44 -20.55
N ASP A 148 -13.26 4.83 -19.95
CA ASP A 148 -13.45 6.17 -19.35
C ASP A 148 -12.95 6.20 -17.91
N LYS A 149 -11.74 6.71 -17.72
CA LYS A 149 -11.15 6.89 -16.38
C LYS A 149 -11.92 7.98 -15.60
N PRO A 150 -12.49 7.66 -14.43
CA PRO A 150 -13.11 8.68 -13.60
C PRO A 150 -12.08 9.73 -13.12
N PRO A 151 -12.50 10.99 -12.84
CA PRO A 151 -11.58 12.08 -12.51
C PRO A 151 -10.55 11.78 -11.39
N HIS A 152 -10.93 11.02 -10.36
CA HIS A 152 -10.02 10.65 -9.27
C HIS A 152 -8.87 9.71 -9.71
N GLU A 153 -9.00 8.98 -10.80
CA GLU A 153 -7.92 8.16 -11.36
C GLU A 153 -6.85 8.98 -12.08
N THR A 154 -7.14 10.26 -12.41
CA THR A 154 -6.15 11.17 -13.01
C THR A 154 -5.21 11.78 -11.97
N LEU A 155 -5.52 11.62 -10.69
CA LEU A 155 -4.70 12.11 -9.59
C LEU A 155 -3.40 11.31 -9.50
N SER A 156 -2.28 12.00 -9.25
CA SER A 156 -1.06 11.33 -8.85
C SER A 156 -1.27 10.63 -7.50
N ASP A 157 -0.36 9.73 -7.14
CA ASP A 157 -0.51 8.91 -5.96
C ASP A 157 -0.58 9.74 -4.68
N ARG A 158 0.25 10.79 -4.60
CA ARG A 158 0.24 11.73 -3.47
C ARG A 158 -1.03 12.60 -3.45
N GLU A 159 -1.49 13.02 -4.61
CA GLU A 159 -2.76 13.74 -4.72
C GLU A 159 -3.95 12.85 -4.33
N TYR A 160 -3.94 11.59 -4.73
CA TYR A 160 -4.98 10.63 -4.35
C TYR A 160 -5.00 10.37 -2.83
N GLN A 161 -3.83 10.23 -2.21
CA GLN A 161 -3.69 10.10 -0.77
C GLN A 161 -4.25 11.33 -0.02
N VAL A 162 -3.86 12.53 -0.46
CA VAL A 162 -4.37 13.80 0.10
C VAL A 162 -5.87 13.95 -0.15
N PHE A 163 -6.38 13.57 -1.34
CA PHE A 163 -7.81 13.53 -1.65
C PHE A 163 -8.59 12.64 -0.69
N GLY A 164 -8.12 11.41 -0.43
CA GLY A 164 -8.76 10.49 0.51
C GLY A 164 -8.85 11.09 1.93
N MET A 165 -7.77 11.70 2.41
CA MET A 165 -7.73 12.33 3.74
C MET A 165 -8.64 13.57 3.84
N ILE A 166 -8.72 14.40 2.79
CA ILE A 166 -9.68 15.50 2.72
C ILE A 166 -11.12 14.95 2.74
N SER A 167 -11.35 13.85 2.05
CA SER A 167 -12.69 13.26 1.91
C SER A 167 -13.25 12.72 3.22
N ILE A 168 -12.39 12.27 4.14
CA ILE A 168 -12.78 11.87 5.51
C ILE A 168 -12.77 13.04 6.50
N GLY A 169 -12.61 14.28 6.01
CA GLY A 169 -12.76 15.50 6.82
C GLY A 169 -11.48 15.98 7.52
N LYS A 170 -10.30 15.42 7.25
CA LYS A 170 -9.04 15.90 7.83
C LYS A 170 -8.70 17.31 7.35
N SER A 171 -8.21 18.14 8.27
CA SER A 171 -7.65 19.47 7.96
C SER A 171 -6.28 19.35 7.26
N LEU A 172 -5.86 20.40 6.55
CA LEU A 172 -4.55 20.41 5.89
C LEU A 172 -3.38 20.27 6.88
N THR A 173 -3.58 20.72 8.11
CA THR A 173 -2.58 20.61 9.20
C THR A 173 -2.43 19.16 9.65
N GLU A 174 -3.54 18.46 9.90
CA GLU A 174 -3.55 17.05 10.26
C GLU A 174 -2.95 16.18 9.15
N ILE A 175 -3.32 16.47 7.89
CA ILE A 175 -2.75 15.78 6.73
C ILE A 175 -1.23 16.02 6.65
N GLY A 176 -0.79 17.26 6.87
CA GLY A 176 0.64 17.59 6.88
C GLY A 176 1.40 16.83 7.96
N ALA A 177 0.86 16.74 9.16
CA ALA A 177 1.47 16.01 10.28
C ALA A 177 1.56 14.51 9.95
N GLU A 178 0.48 13.88 9.48
CA GLU A 178 0.42 12.45 9.18
C GLU A 178 1.33 12.06 8.01
N LEU A 179 1.45 12.92 7.00
CA LEU A 179 2.28 12.65 5.83
C LEU A 179 3.72 13.19 5.95
N SER A 180 4.09 13.76 7.12
CA SER A 180 5.38 14.42 7.35
C SER A 180 5.71 15.49 6.30
N LEU A 181 4.69 16.29 5.91
CA LEU A 181 4.81 17.36 4.93
C LEU A 181 4.38 18.72 5.50
N SER A 182 4.92 19.79 4.94
CA SER A 182 4.47 21.14 5.30
C SER A 182 3.01 21.38 4.86
N VAL A 183 2.28 22.16 5.66
CA VAL A 183 0.90 22.59 5.30
C VAL A 183 0.87 23.29 3.92
N LYS A 184 1.94 24.00 3.57
CA LYS A 184 2.10 24.64 2.25
C LYS A 184 2.14 23.59 1.13
N THR A 185 2.85 22.48 1.34
CA THR A 185 2.92 21.37 0.38
C THR A 185 1.55 20.72 0.21
N ILE A 186 0.85 20.46 1.30
CA ILE A 186 -0.51 19.90 1.27
C ILE A 186 -1.48 20.86 0.56
N SER A 187 -1.38 22.18 0.81
CA SER A 187 -2.19 23.17 0.11
C SER A 187 -1.95 23.14 -1.41
N THR A 188 -0.70 22.95 -1.84
CA THR A 188 -0.37 22.80 -3.26
C THR A 188 -1.00 21.53 -3.86
N HIS A 189 -0.92 20.40 -3.16
CA HIS A 189 -1.61 19.17 -3.60
C HIS A 189 -3.12 19.37 -3.70
N ARG A 190 -3.74 20.00 -2.68
CA ARG A 190 -5.17 20.33 -2.70
C ARG A 190 -5.57 21.15 -3.92
N THR A 191 -4.81 22.19 -4.26
CA THR A 191 -5.08 23.02 -5.44
C THR A 191 -5.06 22.19 -6.71
N ARG A 192 -4.02 21.36 -6.91
CA ARG A 192 -3.91 20.47 -8.07
C ARG A 192 -5.03 19.43 -8.14
N ILE A 193 -5.46 18.90 -7.00
CA ILE A 193 -6.61 17.98 -6.92
C ILE A 193 -7.88 18.67 -7.43
N LEU A 194 -8.18 19.85 -6.91
CA LEU A 194 -9.36 20.64 -7.33
C LEU A 194 -9.33 20.93 -8.84
N GLU A 195 -8.18 21.32 -9.38
CA GLU A 195 -8.00 21.58 -10.82
C GLU A 195 -8.23 20.32 -11.65
N LYS A 196 -7.55 19.22 -11.33
CA LYS A 196 -7.67 17.94 -12.07
C LYS A 196 -9.08 17.36 -12.02
N MET A 197 -9.73 17.47 -10.87
CA MET A 197 -11.11 17.00 -10.70
C MET A 197 -12.15 17.99 -11.19
N LYS A 198 -11.74 19.19 -11.65
CA LYS A 198 -12.63 20.29 -12.09
C LYS A 198 -13.62 20.70 -11.00
N MET A 199 -13.14 20.79 -9.76
CA MET A 199 -13.92 21.17 -8.57
C MET A 199 -13.35 22.45 -7.93
N LYS A 200 -14.19 23.16 -7.17
CA LYS A 200 -13.82 24.48 -6.60
C LYS A 200 -13.61 24.44 -5.09
N LYS A 201 -14.23 23.49 -4.39
CA LYS A 201 -14.28 23.43 -2.91
C LYS A 201 -14.09 22.02 -2.41
N ASN A 202 -13.54 21.87 -1.18
CA ASN A 202 -13.40 20.56 -0.52
C ASN A 202 -14.75 19.85 -0.38
N ALA A 203 -15.85 20.57 -0.14
CA ALA A 203 -17.18 19.99 -0.05
C ALA A 203 -17.58 19.22 -1.31
N GLU A 204 -17.11 19.64 -2.49
CA GLU A 204 -17.35 18.93 -3.76
C GLU A 204 -16.54 17.64 -3.84
N LEU A 205 -15.29 17.66 -3.33
CA LEU A 205 -14.44 16.46 -3.21
C LEU A 205 -15.08 15.44 -2.29
N ILE A 206 -15.53 15.87 -1.11
CA ILE A 206 -16.20 15.00 -0.11
C ILE A 206 -17.45 14.38 -0.71
N ARG A 207 -18.33 15.20 -1.32
CA ARG A 207 -19.56 14.71 -1.97
C ARG A 207 -19.24 13.72 -3.08
N TYR A 208 -18.24 13.99 -3.89
CA TYR A 208 -17.81 13.10 -4.96
C TYR A 208 -17.34 11.75 -4.40
N ALA A 209 -16.52 11.78 -3.34
CA ALA A 209 -16.02 10.58 -2.70
C ALA A 209 -17.17 9.69 -2.15
N ILE A 210 -18.14 10.31 -1.46
CA ILE A 210 -19.34 9.62 -0.95
C ILE A 210 -20.16 9.01 -2.11
N THR A 211 -20.44 9.79 -3.16
CA THR A 211 -21.26 9.33 -4.29
C THR A 211 -20.61 8.18 -5.07
N ARG A 212 -19.30 8.08 -5.03
CA ARG A 212 -18.52 7.05 -5.73
C ARG A 212 -18.08 5.89 -4.83
N ASN A 213 -18.56 5.84 -3.58
CA ASN A 213 -18.13 4.84 -2.58
C ASN A 213 -16.60 4.75 -2.47
N LEU A 214 -15.96 5.93 -2.32
CA LEU A 214 -14.51 6.05 -2.13
C LEU A 214 -14.14 6.34 -0.65
N LEU A 215 -15.09 6.24 0.26
CA LEU A 215 -14.93 6.41 1.72
C LEU A 215 -15.17 5.13 2.45
#